data_58b2dfb1b603c20de8397b34d8497086
#
_entry.id   58b2dfb1b603c20de8397b34d8497086
#
_cell.length_a   1.000
_cell.length_b   1.000
_cell.length_c   1.000
_cell.angle_alpha   90.00
_cell.angle_beta   90.00
_cell.angle_gamma   90.00
#
_symmetry.space_group_name_H-M   'P 1'
#
loop_
_entity.id
_entity.type
_entity.pdbx_description
1 polymer ?
#
loop_
_entity_poly.entity_id
_entity_poly.type
_entity_poly.pdbx_seq_one_letter_code
_entity_poly.pdbx_strand_id
1 'polypeptide(L)'
;MKLTTSWVGKWALGIVGAALVVFAMVRATNAQGGGERISIVSDWSHRHVVFSRPDSLEKAWRLQAEPRYWQQVFRRNARGHGRVDGESEGEQNDLDEFERGHKESRKAFQRDWGQSLGVNGSTGVPLTGVVWYPVFPAKYSFDINANPDCNNDYVIFPTNLAGVTAGQASVIAYRNLYAGAGTPFCGFANPTVYWSYNTNFDNVGAATNGTIQTSPVLSGDGSKVAFVETRTAANGGAILHLLKWHALDGGAINTAAAPTTATVWTADGLAGHCPVTGGCMVSIVLSGPQADTASSPFYDYSRDAIYVGDDNGVLHKIINAFGVAGTTPSEVTTGNWPITVNTGRILTSPTVEFISGNIFMADSSGRLTYVRETFSTAGICAAGSTPCLGSTNIVPLVAHVIPDAPIVDPGTGKVFIFFGNDGTGPVVVQ
;
A
#
# COMPACT_ATOMS: atom_id res chain seq x y z
N MET A 1 -50.81 25.90 26.91
CA MET A 1 -49.56 25.44 27.54
C MET A 1 -48.89 24.51 26.54
N LYS A 2 -47.92 25.02 25.75
CA LYS A 2 -47.23 24.26 24.69
C LYS A 2 -45.84 23.89 25.20
N LEU A 3 -45.57 22.60 25.32
CA LEU A 3 -44.29 22.07 25.69
C LEU A 3 -43.38 22.04 24.42
N THR A 4 -42.28 22.76 24.48
CA THR A 4 -41.20 22.74 23.52
C THR A 4 -40.28 21.57 23.85
N THR A 5 -40.29 20.55 23.04
CA THR A 5 -39.33 19.42 23.12
C THR A 5 -37.94 19.84 22.63
N SER A 6 -36.95 19.66 23.50
CA SER A 6 -35.61 20.12 23.36
C SER A 6 -34.81 19.36 22.27
N TRP A 7 -34.04 20.10 21.54
CA TRP A 7 -33.14 19.68 20.43
C TRP A 7 -31.88 18.88 20.86
N VAL A 8 -31.76 18.57 22.13
CA VAL A 8 -30.54 17.96 22.71
C VAL A 8 -30.42 16.45 22.44
N GLY A 9 -31.52 15.77 22.11
CA GLY A 9 -31.56 14.32 21.97
C GLY A 9 -31.00 13.76 20.65
N LYS A 10 -30.82 14.56 19.61
CA LYS A 10 -30.42 14.07 18.28
C LYS A 10 -28.90 14.01 18.04
N TRP A 11 -28.11 14.70 18.85
CA TRP A 11 -26.65 14.70 18.73
C TRP A 11 -25.97 13.55 19.49
N ALA A 12 -26.60 13.03 20.55
CA ALA A 12 -26.02 11.93 21.31
C ALA A 12 -26.02 10.58 20.56
N LEU A 13 -26.97 10.35 19.67
CA LEU A 13 -27.06 9.11 18.87
C LEU A 13 -26.07 9.05 17.72
N GLY A 14 -25.65 10.19 17.17
CA GLY A 14 -24.65 10.24 16.10
C GLY A 14 -23.23 9.96 16.58
N ILE A 15 -22.90 10.36 17.79
CA ILE A 15 -21.54 10.18 18.36
C ILE A 15 -21.33 8.71 18.80
N VAL A 16 -22.36 8.06 19.29
CA VAL A 16 -22.29 6.64 19.68
C VAL A 16 -22.17 5.73 18.44
N GLY A 17 -22.81 6.10 17.32
CA GLY A 17 -22.70 5.33 16.07
C GLY A 17 -21.31 5.38 15.43
N ALA A 18 -20.66 6.54 15.43
CA ALA A 18 -19.33 6.71 14.88
C ALA A 18 -18.25 6.01 15.74
N ALA A 19 -18.38 6.07 17.07
CA ALA A 19 -17.50 5.36 17.98
C ALA A 19 -17.63 3.82 17.87
N LEU A 20 -18.83 3.31 17.62
CA LEU A 20 -19.06 1.88 17.44
C LEU A 20 -18.52 1.32 16.13
N VAL A 21 -18.48 2.12 15.05
CA VAL A 21 -17.87 1.68 13.77
C VAL A 21 -16.35 1.63 13.87
N VAL A 22 -15.73 2.58 14.55
CA VAL A 22 -14.27 2.54 14.81
C VAL A 22 -13.93 1.38 15.75
N PHE A 23 -14.74 1.09 16.75
CA PHE A 23 -14.57 -0.06 17.66
C PHE A 23 -14.86 -1.41 16.98
N ALA A 24 -15.74 -1.46 15.99
CA ALA A 24 -16.03 -2.71 15.26
C ALA A 24 -14.89 -3.09 14.28
N MET A 25 -14.16 -2.14 13.73
CA MET A 25 -12.97 -2.43 12.91
C MET A 25 -11.77 -2.93 13.73
N VAL A 26 -11.74 -2.67 15.04
CA VAL A 26 -10.67 -3.13 15.96
C VAL A 26 -10.98 -4.49 16.59
N ARG A 27 -12.26 -4.95 16.57
CA ARG A 27 -12.67 -6.17 17.30
C ARG A 27 -12.65 -7.48 16.52
N ALA A 28 -12.21 -7.51 15.29
CA ALA A 28 -12.21 -8.74 14.51
C ALA A 28 -10.87 -9.44 14.52
N THR A 29 -10.24 -9.67 15.69
CA THR A 29 -9.29 -10.81 15.85
C THR A 29 -8.86 -10.98 17.31
N ASN A 30 -9.11 -12.19 17.82
CA ASN A 30 -8.34 -12.93 18.84
C ASN A 30 -8.62 -12.77 20.32
N ALA A 31 -9.41 -13.70 20.81
CA ALA A 31 -9.32 -14.23 22.17
C ALA A 31 -8.03 -15.08 22.34
N GLN A 32 -6.91 -14.45 22.70
CA GLN A 32 -5.82 -15.09 23.44
C GLN A 32 -5.10 -14.03 24.25
N GLY A 33 -5.01 -14.22 25.56
CA GLY A 33 -4.60 -13.27 26.58
C GLY A 33 -3.27 -12.58 26.32
N GLY A 34 -3.35 -11.26 26.24
CA GLY A 34 -2.24 -10.32 26.03
C GLY A 34 -2.82 -9.05 25.42
N GLY A 35 -2.38 -7.88 25.82
CA GLY A 35 -2.89 -6.58 25.44
C GLY A 35 -3.31 -6.47 23.97
N GLU A 36 -4.31 -5.66 23.71
CA GLU A 36 -4.94 -5.48 22.39
C GLU A 36 -3.87 -5.16 21.32
N ARG A 37 -3.65 -6.09 20.41
CA ARG A 37 -2.61 -5.98 19.38
C ARG A 37 -3.13 -5.15 18.22
N ILE A 38 -2.43 -4.08 17.90
CA ILE A 38 -2.74 -3.26 16.73
C ILE A 38 -2.00 -3.84 15.51
N SER A 39 -2.75 -4.33 14.56
CA SER A 39 -2.21 -4.75 13.28
C SER A 39 -1.86 -3.54 12.42
N ILE A 40 -0.65 -3.49 11.91
CA ILE A 40 -0.10 -2.35 11.18
C ILE A 40 0.30 -2.79 9.79
N VAL A 41 -0.29 -2.16 8.78
CA VAL A 41 0.17 -2.28 7.39
C VAL A 41 1.30 -1.28 7.14
N SER A 42 2.33 -1.68 6.43
CA SER A 42 3.41 -0.79 5.99
C SER A 42 3.88 -1.19 4.60
N ASP A 43 3.49 -0.43 3.61
CA ASP A 43 3.93 -0.51 2.22
C ASP A 43 4.61 0.78 1.77
N TRP A 44 4.96 0.90 0.49
CA TRP A 44 5.64 2.06 -0.06
C TRP A 44 4.87 3.37 0.19
N SER A 45 3.54 3.35 0.09
CA SER A 45 2.68 4.53 0.22
C SER A 45 2.75 5.17 1.62
N HIS A 46 3.08 4.38 2.66
CA HIS A 46 3.27 4.86 4.02
C HIS A 46 4.50 5.77 4.20
N ARG A 47 5.38 5.81 3.22
CA ARG A 47 6.54 6.70 3.21
C ARG A 47 6.27 7.99 2.42
N HIS A 48 5.25 7.97 1.56
CA HIS A 48 4.88 9.09 0.70
C HIS A 48 3.73 9.93 1.26
N VAL A 49 3.11 9.50 2.36
CA VAL A 49 2.16 10.30 3.13
C VAL A 49 2.73 10.52 4.52
N VAL A 50 3.10 11.76 4.83
CA VAL A 50 3.59 12.17 6.15
C VAL A 50 2.56 13.07 6.82
N PHE A 51 2.46 13.03 8.14
CA PHE A 51 1.48 13.82 8.86
C PHE A 51 2.18 14.72 9.86
N SER A 52 2.33 15.98 9.51
CA SER A 52 2.70 17.03 10.45
C SER A 52 1.54 17.33 11.39
N ARG A 53 1.80 18.08 12.45
CA ARG A 53 0.73 18.52 13.35
C ARG A 53 -0.30 19.33 12.55
N PRO A 54 -1.59 18.95 12.56
CA PRO A 54 -2.61 19.69 11.84
C PRO A 54 -2.76 21.11 12.40
N ASP A 55 -2.99 22.06 11.52
CA ASP A 55 -3.15 23.49 11.83
C ASP A 55 -4.55 23.86 12.33
N SER A 56 -5.51 22.92 12.24
CA SER A 56 -6.88 23.12 12.69
C SER A 56 -7.50 21.86 13.28
N LEU A 57 -8.48 22.02 14.14
CA LEU A 57 -9.25 20.92 14.71
C LEU A 57 -10.03 20.15 13.64
N GLU A 58 -10.53 20.83 12.62
CA GLU A 58 -11.21 20.17 11.49
C GLU A 58 -10.29 19.20 10.77
N LYS A 59 -9.08 19.62 10.41
CA LYS A 59 -8.08 18.73 9.81
C LYS A 59 -7.72 17.59 10.74
N ALA A 60 -7.53 17.84 12.03
CA ALA A 60 -7.26 16.80 13.01
C ALA A 60 -8.35 15.72 13.06
N TRP A 61 -9.62 16.12 13.01
CA TRP A 61 -10.73 15.18 12.95
C TRP A 61 -10.76 14.36 11.65
N ARG A 62 -10.53 15.02 10.52
CA ARG A 62 -10.53 14.33 9.22
C ARG A 62 -9.39 13.33 9.10
N LEU A 63 -8.21 13.65 9.62
CA LEU A 63 -7.05 12.76 9.60
C LEU A 63 -7.25 11.48 10.41
N GLN A 64 -8.14 11.47 11.40
CA GLN A 64 -8.44 10.28 12.20
C GLN A 64 -9.06 9.13 11.39
N ALA A 65 -9.62 9.40 10.22
CA ALA A 65 -10.15 8.38 9.32
C ALA A 65 -9.06 7.70 8.46
N GLU A 66 -7.83 8.21 8.47
CA GLU A 66 -6.71 7.69 7.69
C GLU A 66 -5.84 6.73 8.54
N PRO A 67 -5.77 5.44 8.21
CA PRO A 67 -4.99 4.46 9.00
C PRO A 67 -3.50 4.79 9.10
N ARG A 68 -2.90 5.40 8.06
CA ARG A 68 -1.50 5.83 8.05
C ARG A 68 -1.21 6.91 9.07
N TYR A 69 -2.21 7.78 9.37
CA TYR A 69 -2.10 8.81 10.41
C TYR A 69 -1.88 8.20 11.79
N TRP A 70 -2.74 7.24 12.17
CA TRP A 70 -2.63 6.57 13.46
C TRP A 70 -1.32 5.83 13.61
N GLN A 71 -0.88 5.14 12.57
CA GLN A 71 0.38 4.43 12.57
C GLN A 71 1.57 5.38 12.85
N GLN A 72 1.57 6.57 12.25
CA GLN A 72 2.62 7.56 12.52
C GLN A 72 2.50 8.18 13.92
N VAL A 73 1.29 8.40 14.41
CA VAL A 73 1.05 8.85 15.79
C VAL A 73 1.60 7.85 16.80
N PHE A 74 1.28 6.56 16.64
CA PHE A 74 1.80 5.51 17.51
C PHE A 74 3.34 5.43 17.49
N ARG A 75 3.94 5.52 16.32
CA ARG A 75 5.41 5.52 16.19
C ARG A 75 6.07 6.73 16.84
N ARG A 76 5.44 7.89 16.80
CA ARG A 76 5.94 9.10 17.48
C ARG A 76 5.84 8.97 19.00
N ASN A 77 4.69 8.52 19.48
CA ASN A 77 4.46 8.35 20.92
C ASN A 77 5.40 7.28 21.51
N ALA A 78 5.63 6.18 20.81
CA ALA A 78 6.60 5.16 21.20
C ALA A 78 8.05 5.69 21.24
N ARG A 79 8.36 6.77 20.51
CA ARG A 79 9.67 7.43 20.54
C ARG A 79 9.72 8.58 21.55
N GLY A 80 8.57 9.15 21.91
CA GLY A 80 8.46 10.37 22.72
C GLY A 80 8.42 10.14 24.22
N HIS A 81 8.35 8.91 24.69
CA HIS A 81 8.41 8.60 26.13
C HIS A 81 9.81 8.79 26.75
N GLY A 82 10.74 9.40 26.05
CA GLY A 82 12.09 9.69 26.51
C GLY A 82 12.38 11.16 26.79
N ARG A 83 11.40 12.07 26.75
CA ARG A 83 11.67 13.48 27.06
C ARG A 83 10.40 14.23 27.40
N VAL A 84 10.05 14.23 28.67
CA VAL A 84 9.18 15.27 29.25
C VAL A 84 10.08 16.15 30.09
N ASP A 85 10.38 17.34 29.60
CA ASP A 85 11.12 18.34 30.38
C ASP A 85 10.28 18.73 31.62
N GLY A 86 10.61 18.23 32.79
CA GLY A 86 9.98 18.62 34.03
C GLY A 86 9.46 17.50 34.95
N GLU A 87 9.77 16.25 34.69
CA GLU A 87 9.37 15.12 35.56
C GLU A 87 10.34 14.90 36.74
N SER A 88 9.78 14.38 37.84
CA SER A 88 10.56 14.09 39.06
C SER A 88 11.55 12.96 38.86
N GLU A 89 12.65 12.94 39.66
CA GLU A 89 13.70 11.90 39.56
C GLU A 89 13.21 10.46 39.72
N GLY A 90 12.03 10.24 40.35
CA GLY A 90 11.40 8.92 40.47
C GLY A 90 10.77 8.42 39.18
N GLU A 91 10.07 9.29 38.46
CA GLU A 91 9.46 8.97 37.16
C GLU A 91 10.50 8.75 36.05
N GLN A 92 11.63 9.45 36.15
CA GLN A 92 12.78 9.29 35.26
C GLN A 92 13.40 7.89 35.33
N ASN A 93 13.50 7.33 36.57
CA ASN A 93 14.01 5.98 36.75
C ASN A 93 13.12 4.89 36.15
N ASP A 94 11.80 5.03 36.28
CA ASP A 94 10.82 4.10 35.67
C ASP A 94 10.83 4.18 34.17
N LEU A 95 10.99 5.37 33.60
CA LEU A 95 11.14 5.59 32.16
C LEU A 95 12.45 5.01 31.60
N ASP A 96 13.56 5.17 32.32
CA ASP A 96 14.86 4.61 31.96
C ASP A 96 14.88 3.07 32.03
N GLU A 97 14.13 2.47 32.94
CA GLU A 97 13.97 1.02 33.05
C GLU A 97 13.07 0.48 31.89
N PHE A 98 11.98 1.18 31.57
CA PHE A 98 11.14 0.90 30.43
C PHE A 98 11.91 1.03 29.10
N GLU A 99 12.69 2.11 28.91
CA GLU A 99 13.55 2.27 27.73
C GLU A 99 14.64 1.22 27.64
N ARG A 100 15.26 0.81 28.75
CA ARG A 100 16.22 -0.29 28.77
C ARG A 100 15.58 -1.61 28.37
N GLY A 101 14.40 -1.94 28.91
CA GLY A 101 13.64 -3.11 28.52
C GLY A 101 13.28 -3.10 27.02
N HIS A 102 12.87 -1.95 26.48
CA HIS A 102 12.60 -1.79 25.05
C HIS A 102 13.88 -1.88 24.19
N LYS A 103 15.01 -1.31 24.62
CA LYS A 103 16.28 -1.44 23.91
C LYS A 103 16.81 -2.87 23.91
N GLU A 104 16.65 -3.60 25.00
CA GLU A 104 17.02 -5.01 25.08
C GLU A 104 16.11 -5.88 24.25
N SER A 105 14.80 -5.65 24.26
CA SER A 105 13.84 -6.30 23.36
C SER A 105 14.18 -6.04 21.89
N ARG A 106 14.47 -4.79 21.53
CA ARG A 106 14.91 -4.43 20.17
C ARG A 106 16.19 -5.16 19.75
N LYS A 107 17.18 -5.26 20.65
CA LYS A 107 18.40 -6.03 20.38
C LYS A 107 18.13 -7.52 20.22
N ALA A 108 17.18 -8.07 20.97
CA ALA A 108 16.79 -9.46 20.85
C ALA A 108 16.10 -9.77 19.50
N PHE A 109 15.41 -8.78 18.90
CA PHE A 109 14.72 -8.89 17.60
C PHE A 109 15.56 -8.41 16.41
N GLN A 110 16.64 -7.67 16.62
CA GLN A 110 17.60 -7.30 15.59
C GLN A 110 18.47 -8.51 15.26
N ARG A 111 17.94 -9.38 14.39
CA ARG A 111 18.70 -10.49 13.85
C ARG A 111 18.75 -10.37 12.34
N ASP A 112 19.97 -10.37 11.84
CA ASP A 112 20.19 -10.41 10.39
C ASP A 112 19.91 -11.82 9.88
N TRP A 113 19.06 -11.90 8.91
CA TRP A 113 18.79 -13.10 8.15
C TRP A 113 18.82 -12.80 6.65
N GLY A 114 19.19 -13.79 5.88
CA GLY A 114 19.15 -13.74 4.43
C GLY A 114 18.27 -14.86 3.91
N GLN A 115 17.35 -14.55 3.02
CA GLN A 115 16.54 -15.54 2.34
C GLN A 115 16.79 -15.49 0.85
N SER A 116 17.21 -16.62 0.29
CA SER A 116 17.36 -16.74 -1.16
C SER A 116 15.98 -16.75 -1.84
N LEU A 117 15.83 -15.94 -2.88
CA LEU A 117 14.65 -15.96 -3.75
C LEU A 117 14.77 -17.03 -4.85
N GLY A 118 15.47 -18.10 -4.57
CA GLY A 118 15.62 -19.26 -5.43
C GLY A 118 17.06 -19.76 -5.54
N VAL A 119 17.23 -20.92 -6.10
CA VAL A 119 18.53 -21.51 -6.44
C VAL A 119 18.63 -21.62 -7.96
N ASN A 120 19.81 -21.40 -8.51
CA ASN A 120 20.08 -21.72 -9.91
C ASN A 120 19.79 -23.22 -10.11
N GLY A 121 18.66 -23.52 -10.75
CA GLY A 121 18.30 -24.89 -11.06
C GLY A 121 19.25 -25.47 -12.09
N SER A 122 19.70 -26.69 -11.87
CA SER A 122 20.53 -27.47 -12.83
C SER A 122 19.81 -27.84 -14.12
N THR A 123 18.56 -27.37 -14.31
CA THR A 123 17.68 -27.69 -15.45
C THR A 123 17.48 -26.55 -16.45
N GLY A 124 18.26 -25.47 -16.36
CA GLY A 124 18.23 -24.38 -17.36
C GLY A 124 17.07 -23.40 -17.21
N VAL A 125 16.19 -23.57 -16.24
CA VAL A 125 15.14 -22.58 -15.92
C VAL A 125 15.66 -21.67 -14.80
N PRO A 126 15.72 -20.33 -14.99
CA PRO A 126 16.08 -19.43 -13.91
C PRO A 126 15.06 -19.53 -12.77
N LEU A 127 15.45 -20.14 -11.66
CA LEU A 127 14.62 -20.21 -10.45
C LEU A 127 14.96 -19.11 -9.45
N THR A 128 15.83 -18.18 -9.83
CA THR A 128 16.26 -17.07 -9.01
C THR A 128 15.38 -15.86 -9.27
N GLY A 129 14.50 -15.54 -8.30
CA GLY A 129 13.81 -14.25 -8.27
C GLY A 129 14.76 -13.11 -7.89
N VAL A 130 14.46 -11.93 -8.36
CA VAL A 130 15.15 -10.69 -8.01
C VAL A 130 14.12 -9.66 -7.60
N VAL A 131 14.32 -8.99 -6.48
CA VAL A 131 13.52 -7.80 -6.17
C VAL A 131 14.04 -6.67 -7.04
N TRP A 132 13.20 -6.15 -7.92
CA TRP A 132 13.58 -5.08 -8.84
C TRP A 132 13.82 -3.78 -8.06
N TYR A 133 14.81 -3.01 -8.45
CA TYR A 133 15.02 -1.67 -7.90
C TYR A 133 14.15 -0.65 -8.67
N PRO A 134 13.40 0.25 -8.04
CA PRO A 134 13.28 0.55 -6.59
C PRO A 134 12.04 -0.05 -5.90
N VAL A 135 11.76 -1.33 -6.04
CA VAL A 135 10.59 -1.98 -5.44
C VAL A 135 10.75 -2.11 -3.92
N PHE A 136 9.76 -1.63 -3.18
CA PHE A 136 9.67 -1.78 -1.72
C PHE A 136 8.74 -2.95 -1.35
N PRO A 137 9.11 -3.78 -0.36
CA PRO A 137 8.22 -4.82 0.13
C PRO A 137 7.03 -4.23 0.88
N ALA A 138 5.90 -4.94 0.84
CA ALA A 138 4.78 -4.67 1.72
C ALA A 138 4.85 -5.55 2.96
N LYS A 139 4.48 -4.99 4.13
CA LYS A 139 4.57 -5.67 5.43
C LYS A 139 3.23 -5.58 6.16
N TYR A 140 2.87 -6.66 6.82
CA TYR A 140 1.73 -6.70 7.71
C TYR A 140 2.20 -6.98 9.14
N SER A 141 1.80 -6.13 10.07
CA SER A 141 2.10 -6.20 11.51
C SER A 141 3.60 -6.24 11.87
N PHE A 142 4.49 -6.27 10.89
CA PHE A 142 5.94 -6.26 11.10
C PHE A 142 6.44 -4.83 11.32
N ASP A 143 6.36 -4.40 12.57
CA ASP A 143 6.89 -3.10 13.02
C ASP A 143 7.73 -3.30 14.29
N ILE A 144 8.79 -2.50 14.43
CA ILE A 144 9.73 -2.56 15.56
C ILE A 144 9.06 -2.22 16.90
N ASN A 145 7.92 -1.53 16.88
CA ASN A 145 7.18 -1.15 18.07
C ASN A 145 5.97 -2.08 18.33
N ALA A 146 5.69 -3.03 17.45
CA ALA A 146 4.63 -4.02 17.65
C ALA A 146 5.18 -5.23 18.43
N ASN A 147 4.30 -5.92 19.15
CA ASN A 147 4.64 -7.21 19.73
C ASN A 147 4.83 -8.23 18.60
N PRO A 148 5.93 -8.98 18.55
CA PRO A 148 6.20 -9.93 17.49
C PRO A 148 5.17 -11.06 17.47
N ASP A 149 4.75 -11.46 16.25
CA ASP A 149 3.92 -12.62 16.02
C ASP A 149 4.50 -13.46 14.89
N CYS A 150 5.00 -14.62 15.27
CA CYS A 150 5.67 -15.50 14.32
C CYS A 150 4.74 -16.02 13.23
N ASN A 151 3.44 -16.10 13.48
CA ASN A 151 2.46 -16.70 12.57
C ASN A 151 1.81 -15.67 11.64
N ASN A 152 1.56 -14.46 12.13
CA ASN A 152 0.75 -13.47 11.43
C ASN A 152 1.56 -12.28 10.91
N ASP A 153 2.78 -12.03 11.42
CA ASP A 153 3.64 -11.00 10.85
C ASP A 153 4.28 -11.53 9.58
N TYR A 154 4.11 -10.81 8.49
CA TYR A 154 4.65 -11.24 7.20
C TYR A 154 5.15 -10.07 6.36
N VAL A 155 5.98 -10.40 5.38
CA VAL A 155 6.51 -9.48 4.39
C VAL A 155 6.34 -10.08 3.00
N ILE A 156 5.93 -9.26 2.04
CA ILE A 156 5.68 -9.66 0.64
C ILE A 156 6.74 -9.07 -0.25
N PHE A 157 7.27 -9.90 -1.15
CA PHE A 157 8.20 -9.50 -2.19
C PHE A 157 7.70 -9.96 -3.56
N PRO A 158 7.65 -9.07 -4.56
CA PRO A 158 7.65 -9.51 -5.96
C PRO A 158 9.03 -10.08 -6.30
N THR A 159 9.05 -11.08 -7.18
CA THR A 159 10.27 -11.81 -7.52
C THR A 159 10.86 -11.43 -8.87
N ASN A 160 10.19 -10.54 -9.61
CA ASN A 160 10.51 -10.19 -10.99
C ASN A 160 10.58 -11.41 -11.96
N LEU A 161 9.86 -12.46 -11.62
CA LEU A 161 9.68 -13.64 -12.46
C LEU A 161 8.32 -13.57 -13.16
N ALA A 162 8.32 -13.88 -14.44
CA ALA A 162 7.12 -13.77 -15.25
C ALA A 162 6.11 -14.93 -15.07
N GLY A 163 6.40 -15.90 -14.23
CA GLY A 163 5.50 -17.02 -13.96
C GLY A 163 5.23 -17.94 -15.16
N VAL A 164 6.07 -17.91 -16.17
CA VAL A 164 5.90 -18.70 -17.43
C VAL A 164 5.98 -20.21 -17.22
N THR A 165 6.61 -20.64 -16.14
CA THR A 165 6.68 -22.05 -15.75
C THR A 165 5.75 -22.30 -14.59
N ALA A 166 4.92 -23.32 -14.67
CA ALA A 166 4.06 -23.72 -13.57
C ALA A 166 4.86 -23.90 -12.27
N GLY A 167 4.35 -23.37 -11.16
CA GLY A 167 5.04 -23.37 -9.88
C GLY A 167 6.10 -22.27 -9.69
N GLN A 168 6.44 -21.46 -10.71
CA GLN A 168 7.32 -20.31 -10.55
C GLN A 168 6.59 -19.16 -9.85
N ALA A 169 7.07 -18.72 -8.70
CA ALA A 169 6.45 -17.63 -7.97
C ALA A 169 6.75 -16.28 -8.61
N SER A 170 5.73 -15.48 -8.93
CA SER A 170 5.86 -14.07 -9.29
C SER A 170 5.81 -13.19 -8.05
N VAL A 171 5.13 -13.64 -6.99
CA VAL A 171 5.03 -12.98 -5.69
C VAL A 171 5.13 -14.01 -4.57
N ILE A 172 5.82 -13.65 -3.49
CA ILE A 172 6.07 -14.54 -2.35
C ILE A 172 5.98 -13.76 -1.04
N ALA A 173 5.44 -14.39 -0.02
CA ALA A 173 5.41 -13.85 1.34
C ALA A 173 6.17 -14.76 2.31
N TYR A 174 6.85 -14.11 3.25
CA TYR A 174 7.57 -14.77 4.33
C TYR A 174 6.99 -14.40 5.68
N ARG A 175 6.88 -15.38 6.57
CA ARG A 175 6.56 -15.24 8.00
C ARG A 175 7.71 -15.74 8.86
N ASN A 176 7.51 -15.81 10.17
CA ASN A 176 8.55 -16.12 11.14
C ASN A 176 9.72 -15.11 11.05
N LEU A 177 9.40 -13.84 10.88
CA LEU A 177 10.35 -12.77 10.57
C LEU A 177 11.37 -12.51 11.68
N TYR A 178 11.10 -12.99 12.90
CA TYR A 178 12.00 -12.91 14.07
C TYR A 178 12.86 -14.16 14.19
N ALA A 179 13.23 -14.71 13.05
CA ALA A 179 14.17 -15.82 12.88
C ALA A 179 15.62 -15.32 13.06
N GLY A 180 16.58 -16.22 13.08
CA GLY A 180 18.01 -15.88 13.11
C GLY A 180 18.86 -16.92 13.83
N ALA A 181 20.17 -16.68 13.90
CA ALA A 181 21.11 -17.58 14.56
C ALA A 181 20.98 -17.53 16.10
N GLY A 182 21.36 -18.58 16.77
CA GLY A 182 21.32 -18.72 18.25
C GLY A 182 19.94 -19.19 18.73
N THR A 183 19.30 -18.45 19.64
CA THR A 183 17.94 -18.69 20.15
C THR A 183 16.97 -17.68 19.56
N PRO A 184 16.48 -17.89 18.32
CA PRO A 184 15.57 -16.95 17.68
C PRO A 184 14.20 -16.97 18.37
N PHE A 185 13.53 -15.80 18.41
CA PHE A 185 12.21 -15.67 19.01
C PHE A 185 11.19 -16.62 18.39
N CYS A 186 11.20 -16.76 17.06
CA CYS A 186 10.29 -17.66 16.35
C CYS A 186 10.76 -19.13 16.28
N GLY A 187 11.88 -19.49 16.87
CA GLY A 187 12.40 -20.85 16.84
C GLY A 187 12.96 -21.33 15.49
N PHE A 188 13.12 -20.45 14.53
CA PHE A 188 13.63 -20.75 13.18
C PHE A 188 14.93 -20.01 12.89
N ALA A 189 15.85 -20.67 12.17
CA ALA A 189 17.08 -20.02 11.73
C ALA A 189 16.84 -18.94 10.65
N ASN A 190 15.82 -19.14 9.80
CA ASN A 190 15.42 -18.22 8.74
C ASN A 190 13.90 -18.06 8.69
N PRO A 191 13.38 -16.96 8.13
CA PRO A 191 11.97 -16.85 7.79
C PRO A 191 11.50 -18.00 6.91
N THR A 192 10.24 -18.36 7.05
CA THR A 192 9.62 -19.42 6.24
C THR A 192 8.64 -18.84 5.26
N VAL A 193 8.45 -19.49 4.12
CA VAL A 193 7.43 -19.09 3.16
C VAL A 193 6.05 -19.19 3.83
N TYR A 194 5.29 -18.12 3.74
CA TYR A 194 3.92 -18.05 4.22
C TYR A 194 2.95 -18.48 3.13
N TRP A 195 3.17 -17.95 1.93
CA TRP A 195 2.50 -18.33 0.70
C TRP A 195 3.35 -17.87 -0.50
N SER A 196 3.12 -18.49 -1.65
CA SER A 196 3.74 -18.09 -2.91
C SER A 196 2.78 -18.33 -4.08
N TYR A 197 2.68 -17.35 -4.99
CA TYR A 197 1.77 -17.45 -6.13
C TYR A 197 2.49 -17.20 -7.44
N ASN A 198 2.08 -18.00 -8.44
CA ASN A 198 2.30 -17.74 -9.84
C ASN A 198 1.13 -16.91 -10.36
N THR A 199 1.38 -15.66 -10.72
CA THR A 199 0.36 -14.72 -11.15
C THR A 199 0.26 -14.60 -12.67
N ASN A 200 0.79 -15.56 -13.41
CA ASN A 200 0.59 -15.65 -14.85
C ASN A 200 -0.89 -15.85 -15.16
N PHE A 201 -1.57 -14.74 -15.41
CA PHE A 201 -3.02 -14.65 -15.49
C PHE A 201 -3.59 -15.19 -16.78
N ASP A 202 -2.96 -14.91 -17.90
CA ASP A 202 -3.52 -15.13 -19.22
C ASP A 202 -2.91 -16.34 -19.95
N ASN A 203 -2.06 -17.11 -19.26
CA ASN A 203 -1.36 -18.28 -19.83
C ASN A 203 -0.63 -17.98 -21.16
N VAL A 204 -0.32 -16.70 -21.42
CA VAL A 204 0.45 -16.32 -22.59
C VAL A 204 1.89 -16.79 -22.43
N GLY A 205 2.49 -17.17 -23.55
CA GLY A 205 3.85 -17.69 -23.55
C GLY A 205 4.88 -16.71 -23.02
N ALA A 206 6.08 -17.22 -22.73
CA ALA A 206 7.20 -16.49 -22.13
C ALA A 206 7.54 -15.15 -22.78
N ALA A 207 7.20 -14.97 -24.06
CA ALA A 207 7.50 -13.75 -24.79
C ALA A 207 6.52 -12.59 -24.50
N THR A 208 5.38 -12.86 -23.87
CA THR A 208 4.31 -11.88 -23.67
C THR A 208 3.99 -11.62 -22.21
N ASN A 209 4.45 -12.47 -21.29
CA ASN A 209 4.28 -12.28 -19.87
C ASN A 209 5.12 -11.14 -19.35
N GLY A 210 4.53 -10.32 -18.53
CA GLY A 210 5.20 -9.29 -17.78
C GLY A 210 5.82 -9.81 -16.48
N THR A 211 6.42 -8.90 -15.76
CA THR A 211 6.99 -9.13 -14.43
C THR A 211 6.46 -8.09 -13.47
N ILE A 212 6.56 -8.33 -12.17
CA ILE A 212 6.13 -7.37 -11.16
C ILE A 212 7.34 -6.52 -10.79
N GLN A 213 7.38 -5.29 -11.32
CA GLN A 213 8.44 -4.31 -11.08
C GLN A 213 7.93 -3.11 -10.26
N THR A 214 6.75 -3.23 -9.69
CA THR A 214 6.09 -2.20 -8.87
C THR A 214 6.00 -2.65 -7.42
N SER A 215 5.96 -1.69 -6.50
CA SER A 215 5.82 -1.98 -5.07
C SER A 215 4.39 -2.38 -4.76
N PRO A 216 4.16 -3.51 -4.06
CA PRO A 216 2.82 -3.93 -3.70
C PRO A 216 2.22 -3.04 -2.59
N VAL A 217 0.88 -2.98 -2.54
CA VAL A 217 0.11 -2.36 -1.45
C VAL A 217 -0.86 -3.36 -0.85
N LEU A 218 -1.17 -3.19 0.45
CA LEU A 218 -2.01 -4.09 1.23
C LEU A 218 -3.37 -3.49 1.57
N SER A 219 -4.37 -4.35 1.67
CA SER A 219 -5.61 -4.02 2.39
C SER A 219 -5.33 -3.75 3.87
N GLY A 220 -6.19 -2.97 4.54
CA GLY A 220 -6.01 -2.60 5.94
C GLY A 220 -5.95 -3.79 6.90
N ASP A 221 -6.62 -4.90 6.55
CA ASP A 221 -6.61 -6.16 7.30
C ASP A 221 -5.49 -7.12 6.89
N GLY A 222 -4.68 -6.75 5.88
CA GLY A 222 -3.61 -7.57 5.35
C GLY A 222 -4.05 -8.81 4.57
N SER A 223 -5.34 -9.03 4.36
CA SER A 223 -5.84 -10.24 3.69
C SER A 223 -5.70 -10.22 2.16
N LYS A 224 -5.49 -9.03 1.60
CA LYS A 224 -5.38 -8.81 0.15
C LYS A 224 -4.17 -7.93 -0.17
N VAL A 225 -3.61 -8.14 -1.36
CA VAL A 225 -2.48 -7.38 -1.88
C VAL A 225 -2.74 -6.97 -3.32
N ALA A 226 -2.37 -5.74 -3.69
CA ALA A 226 -2.40 -5.26 -5.05
C ALA A 226 -0.98 -4.98 -5.55
N PHE A 227 -0.71 -5.31 -6.79
CA PHE A 227 0.53 -5.07 -7.50
C PHE A 227 0.27 -4.99 -9.01
N VAL A 228 1.18 -4.41 -9.75
CA VAL A 228 1.04 -4.29 -11.20
C VAL A 228 2.06 -5.20 -11.89
N GLU A 229 1.57 -6.00 -12.82
CA GLU A 229 2.39 -6.69 -13.81
C GLU A 229 2.74 -5.71 -14.92
N THR A 230 4.04 -5.43 -15.08
CA THR A 230 4.56 -4.53 -16.12
C THR A 230 4.64 -5.26 -17.45
N ARG A 231 3.99 -4.73 -18.49
CA ARG A 231 3.93 -5.32 -19.83
C ARG A 231 4.00 -4.23 -20.87
N THR A 232 4.74 -4.47 -21.94
CA THR A 232 4.80 -3.52 -23.06
C THR A 232 3.45 -3.43 -23.80
N ALA A 233 3.24 -2.34 -24.50
CA ALA A 233 2.06 -2.15 -25.35
C ALA A 233 1.85 -3.31 -26.35
N ALA A 234 2.94 -3.83 -26.94
CA ALA A 234 2.90 -4.97 -27.86
C ALA A 234 2.40 -6.26 -27.21
N ASN A 235 2.49 -6.36 -25.88
CA ASN A 235 2.08 -7.51 -25.09
C ASN A 235 0.77 -7.26 -24.30
N GLY A 236 -0.01 -6.26 -24.69
CA GLY A 236 -1.33 -5.98 -24.13
C GLY A 236 -1.34 -4.96 -22.97
N GLY A 237 -0.21 -4.35 -22.63
CA GLY A 237 -0.11 -3.32 -21.59
C GLY A 237 -0.14 -3.86 -20.16
N ALA A 238 0.00 -2.98 -19.20
CA ALA A 238 0.08 -3.30 -17.78
C ALA A 238 -1.24 -3.86 -17.22
N ILE A 239 -1.13 -4.77 -16.26
CA ILE A 239 -2.27 -5.40 -15.58
C ILE A 239 -2.17 -5.15 -14.09
N LEU A 240 -3.23 -4.61 -13.48
CA LEU A 240 -3.37 -4.57 -12.04
C LEU A 240 -3.93 -5.90 -11.54
N HIS A 241 -3.20 -6.54 -10.64
CA HIS A 241 -3.64 -7.74 -9.94
C HIS A 241 -4.05 -7.41 -8.52
N LEU A 242 -5.20 -7.93 -8.12
CA LEU A 242 -5.75 -7.87 -6.77
C LEU A 242 -5.83 -9.31 -6.26
N LEU A 243 -4.93 -9.68 -5.36
CA LEU A 243 -4.80 -11.05 -4.85
C LEU A 243 -5.33 -11.13 -3.42
N LYS A 244 -6.34 -11.96 -3.20
CA LYS A 244 -6.70 -12.47 -1.88
C LYS A 244 -5.92 -13.76 -1.66
N TRP A 245 -4.92 -13.70 -0.79
CA TRP A 245 -4.05 -14.83 -0.52
C TRP A 245 -4.66 -15.79 0.51
N HIS A 246 -4.18 -17.01 0.52
CA HIS A 246 -4.50 -18.02 1.51
C HIS A 246 -3.20 -18.56 2.12
N ALA A 247 -3.20 -18.75 3.44
CA ALA A 247 -2.03 -19.25 4.16
C ALA A 247 -1.63 -20.64 3.68
N LEU A 248 -0.32 -20.85 3.49
CA LEU A 248 0.30 -22.10 3.05
C LEU A 248 0.00 -22.50 1.60
N ASP A 249 -0.63 -21.63 0.80
CA ASP A 249 -0.71 -21.85 -0.64
C ASP A 249 0.69 -21.69 -1.26
N GLY A 250 1.11 -22.67 -2.06
CA GLY A 250 2.50 -22.79 -2.48
C GLY A 250 3.43 -23.13 -1.31
N GLY A 251 4.68 -23.29 -1.53
CA GLY A 251 5.60 -23.69 -0.45
C GLY A 251 7.00 -23.12 -0.63
N ALA A 252 7.34 -22.71 -1.85
CA ALA A 252 8.63 -22.15 -2.20
C ALA A 252 8.49 -21.35 -3.51
N ILE A 253 9.59 -20.75 -3.94
CA ILE A 253 9.66 -19.99 -5.20
C ILE A 253 9.37 -20.83 -6.44
N ASN A 254 9.60 -22.13 -6.36
CA ASN A 254 9.44 -23.08 -7.46
C ASN A 254 8.24 -24.04 -7.28
N THR A 255 7.44 -23.85 -6.24
CA THR A 255 6.21 -24.61 -5.96
C THR A 255 5.04 -23.68 -5.66
N ALA A 256 5.02 -22.53 -6.32
CA ALA A 256 3.97 -21.53 -6.16
C ALA A 256 2.60 -22.08 -6.59
N ALA A 257 1.57 -21.72 -5.86
CA ALA A 257 0.20 -22.00 -6.23
C ALA A 257 -0.26 -21.08 -7.38
N ALA A 258 -1.19 -21.56 -8.20
CA ALA A 258 -1.94 -20.71 -9.11
C ALA A 258 -3.18 -20.18 -8.37
N PRO A 259 -3.40 -18.86 -8.27
CA PRO A 259 -4.60 -18.35 -7.66
C PRO A 259 -5.81 -18.62 -8.56
N THR A 260 -6.98 -18.87 -7.97
CA THR A 260 -8.22 -18.98 -8.74
C THR A 260 -8.57 -17.62 -9.35
N THR A 261 -8.81 -17.58 -10.66
CA THR A 261 -9.29 -16.35 -11.32
C THR A 261 -10.69 -16.01 -10.83
N ALA A 262 -10.87 -14.80 -10.33
CA ALA A 262 -12.13 -14.30 -9.81
C ALA A 262 -12.47 -12.93 -10.39
N THR A 263 -13.74 -12.56 -10.35
CA THR A 263 -14.25 -11.23 -10.67
C THR A 263 -14.96 -10.60 -9.48
N VAL A 264 -15.35 -11.42 -8.51
CA VAL A 264 -16.09 -11.01 -7.30
C VAL A 264 -15.42 -11.56 -6.05
N TRP A 265 -15.38 -10.76 -4.98
CA TRP A 265 -14.77 -11.13 -3.72
C TRP A 265 -15.55 -12.15 -2.86
N THR A 266 -16.73 -12.61 -3.31
CA THR A 266 -17.50 -13.65 -2.60
C THR A 266 -16.76 -14.98 -2.61
N ALA A 267 -16.61 -15.61 -1.45
CA ALA A 267 -15.94 -16.88 -1.30
C ALA A 267 -16.97 -18.01 -1.12
N ASP A 268 -17.67 -18.37 -2.20
CA ASP A 268 -18.69 -19.42 -2.23
C ASP A 268 -18.40 -20.53 -3.25
N GLY A 269 -17.32 -20.38 -4.02
CA GLY A 269 -16.89 -21.35 -5.03
C GLY A 269 -17.72 -21.36 -6.33
N LEU A 270 -18.60 -20.38 -6.53
CA LEU A 270 -19.31 -20.22 -7.80
C LEU A 270 -18.37 -19.71 -8.90
N ALA A 271 -18.77 -19.87 -10.16
CA ALA A 271 -17.99 -19.41 -11.29
C ALA A 271 -17.74 -17.88 -11.20
N GLY A 272 -16.50 -17.46 -11.35
CA GLY A 272 -16.09 -16.07 -11.22
C GLY A 272 -16.00 -15.54 -9.78
N HIS A 273 -16.28 -16.36 -8.78
CA HIS A 273 -16.10 -16.02 -7.36
C HIS A 273 -14.82 -16.61 -6.80
N CYS A 274 -14.39 -16.13 -5.63
CA CYS A 274 -13.30 -16.73 -4.90
C CYS A 274 -13.68 -18.14 -4.43
N PRO A 275 -12.73 -19.10 -4.36
CA PRO A 275 -12.98 -20.40 -3.75
C PRO A 275 -13.22 -20.25 -2.24
N VAL A 276 -13.91 -21.22 -1.66
CA VAL A 276 -14.10 -21.30 -0.20
C VAL A 276 -12.75 -21.50 0.50
N THR A 277 -11.84 -22.24 -0.13
CA THR A 277 -10.47 -22.50 0.33
C THR A 277 -9.49 -22.20 -0.80
N GLY A 278 -8.31 -21.62 -0.46
CA GLY A 278 -7.30 -21.21 -1.41
C GLY A 278 -7.40 -19.75 -1.83
N GLY A 279 -6.34 -19.25 -2.45
CA GLY A 279 -6.22 -17.88 -2.92
C GLY A 279 -6.99 -17.63 -4.22
N CYS A 280 -7.43 -16.39 -4.40
CA CYS A 280 -8.06 -15.93 -5.64
C CYS A 280 -7.50 -14.59 -6.08
N MET A 281 -7.59 -14.33 -7.40
CA MET A 281 -7.04 -13.11 -7.99
C MET A 281 -8.04 -12.51 -8.98
N VAL A 282 -8.26 -11.20 -8.83
CA VAL A 282 -8.93 -10.37 -9.85
C VAL A 282 -7.85 -9.63 -10.62
N SER A 283 -7.89 -9.71 -11.94
CA SER A 283 -6.92 -9.07 -12.83
C SER A 283 -7.64 -8.08 -13.73
N ILE A 284 -7.12 -6.85 -13.79
CA ILE A 284 -7.70 -5.74 -14.52
C ILE A 284 -6.64 -5.22 -15.48
N VAL A 285 -6.86 -5.44 -16.79
CA VAL A 285 -6.06 -4.82 -17.84
C VAL A 285 -6.39 -3.33 -17.86
N LEU A 286 -5.39 -2.47 -17.71
CA LEU A 286 -5.61 -1.03 -17.71
C LEU A 286 -6.13 -0.57 -19.06
N SER A 287 -7.20 0.23 -19.07
CA SER A 287 -7.92 0.64 -20.28
C SER A 287 -7.20 1.76 -21.04
N GLY A 288 -7.60 1.99 -22.30
CA GLY A 288 -7.01 3.03 -23.15
C GLY A 288 -5.90 2.52 -24.04
N PRO A 289 -5.02 3.40 -24.55
CA PRO A 289 -3.86 2.97 -25.33
C PRO A 289 -2.97 2.07 -24.48
N GLN A 290 -2.67 0.88 -24.98
CA GLN A 290 -1.86 -0.09 -24.23
C GLN A 290 -0.49 0.50 -23.91
N ALA A 291 -0.11 0.51 -22.65
CA ALA A 291 1.15 1.02 -22.15
C ALA A 291 1.71 0.15 -21.03
N ASP A 292 3.01 0.23 -20.85
CA ASP A 292 3.67 -0.30 -19.67
C ASP A 292 3.49 0.65 -18.48
N THR A 293 3.94 0.26 -17.31
CA THR A 293 4.04 1.15 -16.16
C THR A 293 5.13 0.75 -15.19
N ALA A 294 5.85 1.75 -14.69
CA ALA A 294 6.69 1.66 -13.50
C ALA A 294 6.00 2.25 -12.25
N SER A 295 4.75 2.70 -12.39
CA SER A 295 3.96 3.31 -11.32
C SER A 295 3.46 2.24 -10.34
N SER A 296 3.88 2.31 -9.09
CA SER A 296 3.33 1.47 -8.03
C SER A 296 1.89 1.89 -7.70
N PRO A 297 0.97 0.95 -7.46
CA PRO A 297 -0.41 1.28 -7.11
C PRO A 297 -0.47 2.02 -5.77
N PHE A 298 -1.32 3.02 -5.65
CA PHE A 298 -1.65 3.68 -4.39
C PHE A 298 -3.05 3.31 -3.95
N TYR A 299 -3.20 2.81 -2.74
CA TYR A 299 -4.51 2.46 -2.18
C TYR A 299 -5.05 3.57 -1.29
N ASP A 300 -6.23 4.09 -1.62
CA ASP A 300 -7.01 5.01 -0.79
C ASP A 300 -7.98 4.20 0.09
N TYR A 301 -7.66 4.11 1.36
CA TYR A 301 -8.47 3.36 2.35
C TYR A 301 -9.87 3.93 2.52
N SER A 302 -10.04 5.24 2.33
CA SER A 302 -11.32 5.92 2.56
C SER A 302 -12.34 5.68 1.47
N ARG A 303 -11.86 5.41 0.24
CA ARG A 303 -12.70 5.23 -0.96
C ARG A 303 -12.68 3.80 -1.49
N ASP A 304 -11.88 2.92 -0.89
CA ASP A 304 -11.59 1.59 -1.44
C ASP A 304 -11.20 1.65 -2.92
N ALA A 305 -10.28 2.56 -3.23
CA ALA A 305 -9.85 2.84 -4.58
C ALA A 305 -8.34 2.69 -4.74
N ILE A 306 -7.92 2.17 -5.87
CA ILE A 306 -6.51 2.13 -6.29
C ILE A 306 -6.32 3.07 -7.47
N TYR A 307 -5.21 3.81 -7.42
CA TYR A 307 -4.75 4.66 -8.52
C TYR A 307 -3.42 4.14 -9.05
N VAL A 308 -3.26 4.14 -10.38
CA VAL A 308 -2.05 3.71 -11.09
C VAL A 308 -1.80 4.65 -12.26
N GLY A 309 -0.59 5.13 -12.43
CA GLY A 309 -0.16 5.84 -13.64
C GLY A 309 0.37 4.87 -14.69
N ASP A 310 0.45 5.30 -15.96
CA ASP A 310 1.08 4.55 -17.03
C ASP A 310 2.15 5.36 -17.78
N ASP A 311 2.86 4.70 -18.69
CA ASP A 311 3.94 5.28 -19.47
C ASP A 311 3.44 6.15 -20.65
N ASN A 312 2.14 6.12 -20.95
CA ASN A 312 1.47 7.03 -21.88
C ASN A 312 0.97 8.33 -21.22
N GLY A 313 1.15 8.46 -19.91
CA GLY A 313 0.74 9.63 -19.16
C GLY A 313 -0.73 9.61 -18.76
N VAL A 314 -1.30 8.44 -18.59
CA VAL A 314 -2.70 8.24 -18.17
C VAL A 314 -2.73 7.78 -16.72
N LEU A 315 -3.63 8.35 -15.93
CA LEU A 315 -3.95 7.90 -14.58
C LEU A 315 -5.24 7.08 -14.59
N HIS A 316 -5.16 5.88 -14.05
CA HIS A 316 -6.25 4.92 -13.93
C HIS A 316 -6.79 4.91 -12.50
N LYS A 317 -8.10 4.64 -12.37
CA LYS A 317 -8.78 4.49 -11.09
C LYS A 317 -9.56 3.19 -11.05
N ILE A 318 -9.28 2.38 -10.04
CA ILE A 318 -9.98 1.13 -9.77
C ILE A 318 -10.77 1.27 -8.47
N ILE A 319 -12.04 0.92 -8.47
CA ILE A 319 -12.94 0.98 -7.32
C ILE A 319 -13.28 -0.43 -6.80
N ASN A 320 -13.76 -0.51 -5.56
CA ASN A 320 -14.02 -1.76 -4.84
C ASN A 320 -12.79 -2.67 -4.81
N ALA A 321 -11.61 -2.07 -4.78
CA ALA A 321 -10.34 -2.77 -4.96
C ALA A 321 -10.13 -3.89 -3.93
N PHE A 322 -10.33 -3.57 -2.67
CA PHE A 322 -10.26 -4.55 -1.57
C PHE A 322 -11.62 -4.75 -0.88
N GLY A 323 -12.70 -4.43 -1.57
CA GLY A 323 -14.07 -4.45 -1.07
C GLY A 323 -14.50 -5.72 -0.36
N VAL A 324 -15.68 -5.66 0.21
CA VAL A 324 -16.30 -6.78 0.94
C VAL A 324 -16.84 -7.85 -0.02
N ALA A 325 -17.24 -9.00 0.52
CA ALA A 325 -17.91 -10.03 -0.24
C ALA A 325 -19.11 -9.47 -1.03
N GLY A 326 -19.24 -9.87 -2.28
CA GLY A 326 -20.29 -9.39 -3.19
C GLY A 326 -19.90 -8.15 -4.01
N THR A 327 -18.74 -7.53 -3.75
CA THR A 327 -18.27 -6.42 -4.59
C THR A 327 -17.40 -6.92 -5.75
N THR A 328 -17.46 -6.19 -6.87
CA THR A 328 -16.67 -6.44 -8.07
C THR A 328 -15.64 -5.31 -8.22
N PRO A 329 -14.34 -5.62 -8.10
CA PRO A 329 -13.30 -4.66 -8.47
C PRO A 329 -13.40 -4.30 -9.96
N SER A 330 -13.34 -3.02 -10.28
CA SER A 330 -13.40 -2.59 -11.67
C SER A 330 -12.70 -1.26 -11.90
N GLU A 331 -12.13 -1.08 -13.08
CA GLU A 331 -11.65 0.21 -13.53
C GLU A 331 -12.81 1.13 -13.85
N VAL A 332 -12.69 2.39 -13.48
CA VAL A 332 -13.65 3.44 -13.84
C VAL A 332 -13.32 3.91 -15.25
N THR A 333 -14.27 3.72 -16.18
CA THR A 333 -14.12 4.11 -17.59
C THR A 333 -15.17 5.12 -18.05
N THR A 334 -15.76 5.85 -17.09
CA THR A 334 -16.80 6.85 -17.32
C THR A 334 -16.44 8.17 -16.64
N GLY A 335 -17.07 9.28 -17.06
CA GLY A 335 -16.92 10.57 -16.40
C GLY A 335 -15.49 11.14 -16.44
N ASN A 336 -14.81 11.08 -17.59
CA ASN A 336 -13.43 11.49 -17.82
C ASN A 336 -12.34 10.59 -17.17
N TRP A 337 -12.70 9.41 -16.74
CA TRP A 337 -11.75 8.37 -16.38
C TRP A 337 -11.59 7.35 -17.53
N PRO A 338 -10.40 6.77 -17.74
CA PRO A 338 -9.10 7.19 -17.18
C PRO A 338 -8.72 8.57 -17.70
N ILE A 339 -7.91 9.31 -16.91
CA ILE A 339 -7.59 10.70 -17.22
C ILE A 339 -6.18 10.83 -17.78
N THR A 340 -6.05 11.44 -18.98
CA THR A 340 -4.75 11.80 -19.54
C THR A 340 -4.17 12.99 -18.79
N VAL A 341 -3.08 12.75 -18.07
CA VAL A 341 -2.36 13.74 -17.26
C VAL A 341 -1.36 14.51 -18.13
N ASN A 342 -0.51 13.79 -18.88
CA ASN A 342 0.48 14.38 -19.76
C ASN A 342 0.86 13.37 -20.86
N THR A 343 0.29 13.52 -22.04
CA THR A 343 0.41 12.56 -23.15
C THR A 343 1.86 12.17 -23.46
N GLY A 344 2.11 10.87 -23.53
CA GLY A 344 3.40 10.29 -23.90
C GLY A 344 4.51 10.52 -22.86
N ARG A 345 4.12 10.73 -21.59
CA ARG A 345 5.07 10.88 -20.48
C ARG A 345 4.85 9.77 -19.45
N ILE A 346 5.95 9.23 -18.97
CA ILE A 346 5.94 8.24 -17.90
C ILE A 346 5.49 8.93 -16.60
N LEU A 347 4.43 8.44 -15.99
CA LEU A 347 3.95 8.93 -14.70
C LEU A 347 4.67 8.23 -13.55
N THR A 348 5.00 8.99 -12.51
CA THR A 348 5.41 8.40 -11.23
C THR A 348 4.22 7.74 -10.53
N SER A 349 4.48 6.99 -9.48
CA SER A 349 3.42 6.47 -8.62
C SER A 349 2.59 7.63 -8.05
N PRO A 350 1.24 7.54 -8.07
CA PRO A 350 0.36 8.58 -7.55
C PRO A 350 0.37 8.58 -6.02
N THR A 351 0.13 9.74 -5.40
CA THR A 351 -0.04 9.88 -3.96
C THR A 351 -1.27 10.72 -3.66
N VAL A 352 -2.17 10.21 -2.84
CA VAL A 352 -3.42 10.90 -2.48
C VAL A 352 -3.20 11.78 -1.25
N GLU A 353 -3.53 13.06 -1.35
CA GLU A 353 -3.68 13.95 -0.22
C GLU A 353 -5.11 13.82 0.33
N PHE A 354 -5.21 13.23 1.49
CA PHE A 354 -6.47 12.74 2.06
C PHE A 354 -7.48 13.85 2.37
N ILE A 355 -7.04 15.06 2.77
CA ILE A 355 -7.95 16.14 3.17
C ILE A 355 -8.59 16.80 1.97
N SER A 356 -7.81 17.14 0.94
CA SER A 356 -8.35 17.73 -0.30
C SER A 356 -8.92 16.67 -1.24
N GLY A 357 -8.47 15.42 -1.10
CA GLY A 357 -8.76 14.34 -2.04
C GLY A 357 -8.04 14.50 -3.38
N ASN A 358 -7.03 15.37 -3.46
CA ASN A 358 -6.22 15.51 -4.64
C ASN A 358 -5.26 14.33 -4.79
N ILE A 359 -5.07 13.88 -6.02
CA ILE A 359 -4.13 12.81 -6.37
C ILE A 359 -2.95 13.49 -7.06
N PHE A 360 -1.80 13.46 -6.43
CA PHE A 360 -0.57 14.06 -6.94
C PHE A 360 0.30 13.03 -7.63
N MET A 361 0.87 13.39 -8.75
CA MET A 361 1.89 12.63 -9.47
C MET A 361 2.81 13.58 -10.23
N ALA A 362 3.99 13.09 -10.50
CA ALA A 362 4.93 13.77 -11.38
C ALA A 362 5.12 12.95 -12.66
N ASP A 363 5.81 13.51 -13.63
CA ASP A 363 6.08 12.84 -14.90
C ASP A 363 7.54 12.97 -15.34
N SER A 364 7.89 12.24 -16.38
CA SER A 364 9.23 12.22 -16.95
C SER A 364 9.67 13.54 -17.59
N SER A 365 8.82 14.55 -17.67
CA SER A 365 9.19 15.90 -18.12
C SER A 365 9.48 16.86 -16.96
N GLY A 366 9.39 16.40 -15.71
CA GLY A 366 9.60 17.25 -14.53
C GLY A 366 8.39 18.10 -14.15
N ARG A 367 7.20 17.69 -14.55
CA ARG A 367 5.95 18.38 -14.23
C ARG A 367 5.27 17.69 -13.05
N LEU A 368 4.84 18.48 -12.06
CA LEU A 368 3.90 18.04 -11.03
C LEU A 368 2.48 18.31 -11.48
N THR A 369 1.64 17.31 -11.40
CA THR A 369 0.22 17.40 -11.70
C THR A 369 -0.58 16.85 -10.54
N TYR A 370 -1.75 17.43 -10.28
CA TYR A 370 -2.74 16.82 -9.42
C TYR A 370 -4.06 16.64 -10.15
N VAL A 371 -4.74 15.57 -9.83
CA VAL A 371 -6.09 15.25 -10.27
C VAL A 371 -7.05 15.51 -9.12
N ARG A 372 -8.09 16.28 -9.37
CA ARG A 372 -9.19 16.51 -8.42
C ARG A 372 -10.43 15.77 -8.87
N GLU A 373 -10.94 14.90 -8.02
CA GLU A 373 -12.13 14.09 -8.31
C GLU A 373 -13.44 14.78 -7.98
N THR A 374 -13.44 15.66 -6.99
CA THR A 374 -14.66 16.34 -6.51
C THR A 374 -14.69 17.78 -6.93
N PHE A 375 -15.86 18.26 -7.30
CA PHE A 375 -16.11 19.68 -7.57
C PHE A 375 -15.66 20.55 -6.40
N SER A 376 -14.95 21.62 -6.70
CA SER A 376 -14.60 22.67 -5.73
C SER A 376 -15.08 24.00 -6.26
N THR A 377 -15.76 24.78 -5.42
CA THR A 377 -16.15 26.17 -5.70
C THR A 377 -14.95 27.10 -5.89
N ALA A 378 -13.73 26.64 -5.63
CA ALA A 378 -12.49 27.42 -5.75
C ALA A 378 -11.86 27.45 -7.16
N GLY A 379 -12.62 27.27 -8.22
CA GLY A 379 -12.26 27.77 -9.54
C GLY A 379 -11.34 26.93 -10.43
N ILE A 380 -10.86 25.74 -9.99
CA ILE A 380 -9.96 24.93 -10.83
C ILE A 380 -10.72 23.92 -11.71
N CYS A 381 -11.80 23.35 -11.21
CA CYS A 381 -12.67 22.50 -11.99
C CYS A 381 -13.97 23.22 -12.34
N ALA A 382 -14.28 23.36 -13.62
CA ALA A 382 -15.59 23.81 -14.04
C ALA A 382 -16.70 22.85 -13.60
N ALA A 383 -17.90 23.32 -13.39
CA ALA A 383 -19.03 22.47 -13.04
C ALA A 383 -19.24 21.38 -14.10
N GLY A 384 -19.30 20.12 -13.66
CA GLY A 384 -19.47 18.97 -14.55
C GLY A 384 -18.18 18.45 -15.22
N SER A 385 -17.01 19.01 -14.92
CA SER A 385 -15.71 18.62 -15.52
C SER A 385 -14.80 17.86 -14.55
N THR A 386 -15.36 17.13 -13.59
CA THR A 386 -14.57 16.25 -12.70
C THR A 386 -14.47 14.85 -13.30
N PRO A 387 -13.30 14.17 -13.18
CA PRO A 387 -12.04 14.70 -12.63
C PRO A 387 -11.43 15.80 -13.51
N CYS A 388 -10.71 16.72 -12.91
CA CYS A 388 -9.99 17.78 -13.62
C CYS A 388 -8.53 17.85 -13.17
N LEU A 389 -7.71 18.48 -14.01
CA LEU A 389 -6.27 18.61 -13.81
C LEU A 389 -5.88 20.00 -13.32
N GLY A 390 -5.00 20.04 -12.33
CA GLY A 390 -4.16 21.18 -12.05
C GLY A 390 -2.70 20.80 -12.18
N SER A 391 -1.87 21.67 -12.75
CA SER A 391 -0.46 21.35 -12.94
C SER A 391 0.43 22.57 -12.77
N THR A 392 1.66 22.31 -12.42
CA THR A 392 2.73 23.32 -12.41
C THR A 392 4.00 22.70 -12.98
N ASN A 393 4.70 23.49 -13.80
CA ASN A 393 6.05 23.14 -14.21
C ASN A 393 6.99 23.59 -13.09
N ILE A 394 7.60 22.63 -12.42
CA ILE A 394 8.43 22.90 -11.25
C ILE A 394 9.88 23.13 -11.66
N VAL A 395 10.29 22.63 -12.84
CA VAL A 395 11.67 22.70 -13.29
C VAL A 395 11.76 23.46 -14.62
N PRO A 396 12.67 24.41 -14.75
CA PRO A 396 12.95 25.02 -16.04
C PRO A 396 13.66 24.05 -16.98
N LEU A 397 12.95 23.63 -18.02
CA LEU A 397 13.41 23.31 -19.39
C LEU A 397 14.56 22.30 -19.64
N VAL A 398 15.10 21.59 -18.68
CA VAL A 398 16.10 20.54 -18.94
C VAL A 398 15.48 19.19 -18.56
N ALA A 399 15.68 18.18 -19.40
CA ALA A 399 15.09 16.83 -19.24
C ALA A 399 15.50 16.18 -17.92
N HIS A 400 14.74 16.44 -16.88
CA HIS A 400 15.00 15.91 -15.54
C HIS A 400 13.94 14.85 -15.20
N VAL A 401 14.41 13.67 -14.91
CA VAL A 401 13.57 12.57 -14.46
C VAL A 401 13.24 12.80 -12.98
N ILE A 402 11.96 12.78 -12.65
CA ILE A 402 11.51 12.63 -11.28
C ILE A 402 11.48 11.13 -10.99
N PRO A 403 12.38 10.64 -10.14
CA PRO A 403 12.55 9.20 -9.98
C PRO A 403 11.51 8.53 -9.09
N ASP A 404 10.73 9.31 -8.32
CA ASP A 404 9.85 8.76 -7.28
C ASP A 404 8.55 9.55 -7.14
N ALA A 405 7.59 8.97 -6.42
CA ALA A 405 6.31 9.59 -6.13
C ALA A 405 6.45 10.86 -5.29
N PRO A 406 5.54 11.83 -5.42
CA PRO A 406 5.47 12.98 -4.51
C PRO A 406 5.24 12.53 -3.06
N ILE A 407 5.83 13.25 -2.09
CA ILE A 407 5.48 13.11 -0.68
C ILE A 407 4.45 14.18 -0.34
N VAL A 408 3.33 13.78 0.25
CA VAL A 408 2.27 14.70 0.66
C VAL A 408 2.18 14.80 2.18
N ASP A 409 1.90 15.99 2.69
CA ASP A 409 1.62 16.25 4.10
C ASP A 409 0.19 16.83 4.26
N PRO A 410 -0.81 15.99 4.52
CA PRO A 410 -2.17 16.45 4.71
C PRO A 410 -2.34 17.39 5.92
N GLY A 411 -1.48 17.31 6.92
CA GLY A 411 -1.51 18.19 8.10
C GLY A 411 -1.29 19.65 7.73
N THR A 412 -0.36 19.91 6.82
CA THR A 412 0.01 21.27 6.36
C THR A 412 -0.44 21.60 4.94
N GLY A 413 -0.93 20.60 4.18
CA GLY A 413 -1.32 20.75 2.78
C GLY A 413 -0.11 20.96 1.83
N LYS A 414 1.06 20.49 2.22
CA LYS A 414 2.29 20.59 1.45
C LYS A 414 2.58 19.34 0.63
N VAL A 415 3.20 19.55 -0.53
CA VAL A 415 3.66 18.48 -1.42
C VAL A 415 5.15 18.68 -1.70
N PHE A 416 5.92 17.61 -1.57
CA PHE A 416 7.36 17.61 -1.80
C PHE A 416 7.71 16.69 -2.96
N ILE A 417 8.61 17.16 -3.83
CA ILE A 417 9.12 16.40 -4.96
C ILE A 417 10.63 16.43 -4.93
N PHE A 418 11.23 15.31 -5.30
CA PHE A 418 12.67 15.13 -5.35
C PHE A 418 13.11 14.96 -6.81
N PHE A 419 14.07 15.79 -7.22
CA PHE A 419 14.71 15.67 -8.53
C PHE A 419 16.11 15.16 -8.36
N GLY A 420 16.51 14.27 -9.28
CA GLY A 420 17.88 13.78 -9.31
C GLY A 420 18.88 14.86 -9.69
N ASN A 421 18.46 15.83 -10.53
CA ASN A 421 19.28 16.95 -10.95
C ASN A 421 18.41 18.05 -11.56
N ASP A 422 18.56 19.30 -11.15
CA ASP A 422 17.90 20.50 -11.72
C ASP A 422 18.78 21.28 -12.71
N GLY A 423 19.91 20.69 -13.11
CA GLY A 423 20.97 21.34 -13.89
C GLY A 423 22.14 21.82 -13.04
N THR A 424 21.97 21.90 -11.72
CA THR A 424 23.01 22.27 -10.75
C THR A 424 23.27 21.18 -9.71
N GLY A 425 22.31 20.29 -9.46
CA GLY A 425 22.41 19.17 -8.53
C GLY A 425 21.06 18.60 -8.10
N PRO A 426 21.04 17.64 -7.18
CA PRO A 426 19.81 17.14 -6.60
C PRO A 426 19.05 18.23 -5.86
N VAL A 427 17.73 18.28 -6.02
CA VAL A 427 16.89 19.33 -5.42
C VAL A 427 15.59 18.78 -4.87
N VAL A 428 15.09 19.38 -3.80
CA VAL A 428 13.75 19.17 -3.24
C VAL A 428 12.94 20.45 -3.46
N VAL A 429 11.75 20.29 -4.03
CA VAL A 429 10.79 21.38 -4.23
C VAL A 429 9.55 21.12 -3.37
N GLN A 430 9.04 22.20 -2.74
CA GLN A 430 7.81 22.19 -1.93
C GLN A 430 6.74 23.04 -2.60
#